data_9a87addbec1cd5270f1dd612d0689a91
#
_entry.id   9a87addbec1cd5270f1dd612d0689a91
#
_cell.length_a   1.000
_cell.length_b   1.000
_cell.length_c   1.000
_cell.angle_alpha   90.00
_cell.angle_beta   90.00
_cell.angle_gamma   90.00
#
_symmetry.space_group_name_H-M   'P 1'
#
loop_
_entity.id
_entity.type
_entity.pdbx_description
1 polymer ?
#
loop_
_entity_poly.entity_id
_entity_poly.type
_entity_poly.pdbx_seq_one_letter_code
_entity_poly.pdbx_strand_id
1 'polypeptide(L)'
;MIPIRDTIPSKNVPVVNNLLIGINVVVFAFQMLQGSEFGFQRLVYEFGLIPARFTAPELAVRVGPGHGVFALVSFMFLHGGFWHLLGNMWFLYIFGDNVEDRLGPVRYAAFYLLSGLISGLTHIVLNAHSTVPTIGASGAVAGVMGAYFLLHPSSRILTLIPIIIIPWFVEIPAYFFLGLWFLLQLLNASARSGAAGGIAWWAHIGGFVGGMILLKLLGAMPATGFSAGLRKATARKTTHRFQVVRPTAAARNADIHATITISPYEALVGTRKLVTVPHGLQRRVFRVNVPPGMEAGKVLRLRGQGRSLEPGQRGDLMLKVVIQ
;
A
#
# COMPACT_ATOMS: atom_id res chain seq x y z
N MET A 1 -7.32 14.36 2.43
CA MET A 1 -7.77 13.00 2.80
C MET A 1 -6.51 12.19 3.15
N ILE A 2 -6.42 11.67 4.36
CA ILE A 2 -5.25 10.93 4.85
C ILE A 2 -5.68 9.48 5.06
N PRO A 3 -5.17 8.51 4.25
CA PRO A 3 -5.48 7.11 4.46
C PRO A 3 -4.81 6.62 5.75
N ILE A 4 -5.53 5.88 6.58
CA ILE A 4 -4.99 5.35 7.84
C ILE A 4 -4.64 3.88 7.70
N ARG A 5 -5.52 3.10 7.08
CA ARG A 5 -5.33 1.68 6.78
C ARG A 5 -6.38 1.20 5.78
N ASP A 6 -6.10 0.09 5.15
CA ASP A 6 -7.11 -0.64 4.38
C ASP A 6 -7.83 -1.69 5.24
N THR A 7 -8.77 -2.41 4.60
CA THR A 7 -9.55 -3.47 5.26
C THR A 7 -9.11 -4.88 4.84
N ILE A 8 -8.06 -5.02 4.06
CA ILE A 8 -7.57 -6.31 3.58
C ILE A 8 -6.41 -6.78 4.48
N PRO A 9 -6.59 -7.87 5.25
CA PRO A 9 -5.51 -8.39 6.07
C PRO A 9 -4.45 -9.09 5.19
N SER A 10 -3.18 -8.76 5.38
CA SER A 10 -2.09 -9.48 4.73
C SER A 10 -1.89 -10.88 5.33
N LYS A 11 -1.67 -11.89 4.48
CA LYS A 11 -1.48 -13.30 4.85
C LYS A 11 -0.04 -13.61 5.25
N ASN A 12 0.92 -12.89 4.66
CA ASN A 12 2.33 -13.04 4.90
C ASN A 12 2.90 -11.82 5.64
N VAL A 13 4.06 -11.98 6.26
CA VAL A 13 4.84 -10.85 6.76
C VAL A 13 5.44 -10.14 5.55
N PRO A 14 5.20 -8.85 5.34
CA PRO A 14 5.67 -8.11 4.17
C PRO A 14 7.16 -7.74 4.35
N VAL A 15 8.04 -8.72 4.17
CA VAL A 15 9.48 -8.59 4.47
C VAL A 15 10.14 -7.60 3.52
N VAL A 16 9.86 -7.69 2.22
CA VAL A 16 10.47 -6.80 1.23
C VAL A 16 9.91 -5.40 1.33
N ASN A 17 8.61 -5.26 1.57
CA ASN A 17 7.99 -3.96 1.77
C ASN A 17 8.59 -3.21 2.98
N ASN A 18 8.75 -3.91 4.10
CA ASN A 18 9.40 -3.36 5.29
C ASN A 18 10.89 -3.04 5.05
N LEU A 19 11.60 -3.89 4.29
CA LEU A 19 12.99 -3.64 3.91
C LEU A 19 13.11 -2.37 3.04
N LEU A 20 12.24 -2.21 2.05
CA LEU A 20 12.20 -1.01 1.20
C LEU A 20 11.93 0.25 2.02
N ILE A 21 10.98 0.20 2.96
CA ILE A 21 10.73 1.30 3.91
C ILE A 21 12.01 1.60 4.71
N GLY A 22 12.65 0.56 5.28
CA GLY A 22 13.88 0.70 6.05
C GLY A 22 15.02 1.32 5.24
N ILE A 23 15.24 0.87 4.00
CA ILE A 23 16.26 1.42 3.09
C ILE A 23 16.01 2.91 2.85
N ASN A 24 14.78 3.30 2.54
CA ASN A 24 14.43 4.71 2.29
C ASN A 24 14.68 5.58 3.53
N VAL A 25 14.33 5.09 4.72
CA VAL A 25 14.60 5.79 5.99
C VAL A 25 16.10 5.95 6.23
N VAL A 26 16.90 4.89 6.01
CA VAL A 26 18.36 4.93 6.20
C VAL A 26 19.00 5.88 5.21
N VAL A 27 18.62 5.83 3.93
CA VAL A 27 19.13 6.75 2.90
C VAL A 27 18.77 8.20 3.23
N PHE A 28 17.55 8.45 3.71
CA PHE A 28 17.15 9.80 4.12
C PHE A 28 17.92 10.28 5.35
N ALA A 29 18.15 9.42 6.34
CA ALA A 29 19.00 9.75 7.48
C ALA A 29 20.42 10.13 7.01
N PHE A 30 20.99 9.39 6.06
CA PHE A 30 22.27 9.73 5.45
C PHE A 30 22.25 11.09 4.72
N GLN A 31 21.14 11.41 3.99
CA GLN A 31 20.97 12.73 3.39
C GLN A 31 21.00 13.85 4.45
N MET A 32 20.35 13.65 5.59
CA MET A 32 20.32 14.65 6.68
C MET A 32 21.70 14.84 7.35
N LEU A 33 22.54 13.80 7.38
CA LEU A 33 23.90 13.89 7.93
C LEU A 33 24.86 14.72 7.09
N GLN A 34 24.47 15.17 5.88
CA GLN A 34 25.29 16.07 5.06
C GLN A 34 25.48 17.46 5.71
N GLY A 35 24.68 17.79 6.71
CA GLY A 35 24.87 18.93 7.60
C GLY A 35 24.75 20.33 6.97
N SER A 36 24.57 20.42 5.65
CA SER A 36 24.43 21.69 4.93
C SER A 36 23.48 21.54 3.73
N GLU A 37 22.81 22.62 3.39
CA GLU A 37 21.98 22.71 2.18
C GLU A 37 22.80 22.40 0.92
N PHE A 38 24.03 22.84 0.86
CA PHE A 38 24.93 22.57 -0.27
C PHE A 38 25.23 21.06 -0.40
N GLY A 39 25.53 20.36 0.69
CA GLY A 39 25.75 18.92 0.69
C GLY A 39 24.52 18.14 0.25
N PHE A 40 23.34 18.55 0.74
CA PHE A 40 22.07 17.97 0.34
C PHE A 40 21.80 18.17 -1.17
N GLN A 41 21.93 19.39 -1.67
CA GLN A 41 21.71 19.71 -3.09
C GLN A 41 22.71 18.98 -4.00
N ARG A 42 23.95 18.80 -3.57
CA ARG A 42 24.95 18.01 -4.28
C ARG A 42 24.52 16.56 -4.42
N LEU A 43 24.05 15.92 -3.33
CA LEU A 43 23.53 14.55 -3.38
C LEU A 43 22.34 14.44 -4.33
N VAL A 44 21.40 15.36 -4.23
CA VAL A 44 20.21 15.39 -5.10
C VAL A 44 20.60 15.55 -6.56
N TYR A 45 21.57 16.42 -6.86
CA TYR A 45 22.06 16.62 -8.22
C TYR A 45 22.85 15.39 -8.73
N GLU A 46 23.65 14.77 -7.87
CA GLU A 46 24.49 13.63 -8.25
C GLU A 46 23.65 12.36 -8.45
N PHE A 47 22.75 12.03 -7.53
CA PHE A 47 22.02 10.77 -7.50
C PHE A 47 20.56 10.86 -7.94
N GLY A 48 20.04 12.05 -8.18
CA GLY A 48 18.70 12.30 -8.71
C GLY A 48 18.62 12.06 -10.23
N LEU A 49 17.40 11.80 -10.70
CA LEU A 49 17.11 11.62 -12.11
C LEU A 49 16.98 12.97 -12.80
N ILE A 50 17.90 13.30 -13.70
CA ILE A 50 17.88 14.53 -14.50
C ILE A 50 17.64 14.14 -15.96
N PRO A 51 16.43 14.39 -16.53
CA PRO A 51 16.09 13.99 -17.90
C PRO A 51 17.09 14.44 -18.96
N ALA A 52 17.55 15.69 -18.91
CA ALA A 52 18.49 16.24 -19.86
C ALA A 52 19.84 15.48 -19.93
N ARG A 53 20.22 14.74 -18.90
CA ARG A 53 21.42 13.89 -18.92
C ARG A 53 21.29 12.67 -19.86
N PHE A 54 20.07 12.30 -20.20
CA PHE A 54 19.79 11.17 -21.11
C PHE A 54 19.52 11.62 -22.55
N THR A 55 19.17 12.88 -22.76
CA THR A 55 18.68 13.39 -24.04
C THR A 55 19.61 14.42 -24.67
N ALA A 56 20.47 15.09 -23.89
CA ALA A 56 21.44 16.06 -24.36
C ALA A 56 22.86 15.45 -24.36
N PRO A 57 23.46 15.18 -25.53
CA PRO A 57 24.77 14.51 -25.63
C PRO A 57 25.88 15.19 -24.81
N GLU A 58 25.88 16.53 -24.77
CA GLU A 58 26.87 17.30 -24.02
C GLU A 58 26.84 17.06 -22.52
N LEU A 59 25.65 16.86 -21.94
CA LEU A 59 25.47 16.54 -20.52
C LEU A 59 25.73 15.07 -20.24
N ALA A 60 25.38 14.17 -21.17
CA ALA A 60 25.64 12.77 -21.05
C ALA A 60 27.14 12.43 -20.97
N VAL A 61 27.97 13.12 -21.78
CA VAL A 61 29.43 12.94 -21.81
C VAL A 61 30.08 13.40 -20.48
N ARG A 62 29.59 14.51 -19.87
CA ARG A 62 30.14 15.04 -18.62
C ARG A 62 29.95 14.11 -17.42
N VAL A 63 28.87 13.33 -17.42
CA VAL A 63 28.48 12.51 -16.25
C VAL A 63 28.91 11.05 -16.40
N GLY A 64 29.12 10.60 -17.63
CA GLY A 64 29.46 9.24 -17.96
C GLY A 64 28.26 8.29 -17.97
N PRO A 65 28.28 7.24 -18.81
CA PRO A 65 27.12 6.36 -19.02
C PRO A 65 26.73 5.56 -17.78
N GLY A 66 27.68 5.17 -16.93
CA GLY A 66 27.41 4.41 -15.72
C GLY A 66 26.65 5.20 -14.67
N HIS A 67 26.88 6.50 -14.59
CA HIS A 67 26.18 7.37 -13.64
C HIS A 67 24.72 7.58 -14.04
N GLY A 68 24.43 7.76 -15.32
CA GLY A 68 23.04 7.86 -15.80
C GLY A 68 22.24 6.60 -15.48
N VAL A 69 22.79 5.40 -15.74
CA VAL A 69 22.15 4.13 -15.40
C VAL A 69 21.90 4.01 -13.90
N PHE A 70 22.88 4.41 -13.07
CA PHE A 70 22.73 4.39 -11.62
C PHE A 70 21.63 5.35 -11.15
N ALA A 71 21.51 6.53 -11.75
CA ALA A 71 20.48 7.51 -11.45
C ALA A 71 19.05 7.00 -11.70
N LEU A 72 18.86 6.06 -12.66
CA LEU A 72 17.56 5.40 -12.89
C LEU A 72 17.07 4.56 -11.71
N VAL A 73 17.94 4.25 -10.76
CA VAL A 73 17.58 3.49 -9.56
C VAL A 73 17.72 4.35 -8.30
N SER A 74 18.82 5.10 -8.17
CA SER A 74 19.13 5.85 -6.94
C SER A 74 18.09 6.93 -6.63
N PHE A 75 17.51 7.58 -7.65
CA PHE A 75 16.51 8.64 -7.46
C PHE A 75 15.30 8.17 -6.65
N MET A 76 14.94 6.89 -6.72
CA MET A 76 13.81 6.30 -5.99
C MET A 76 14.00 6.29 -4.47
N PHE A 77 15.23 6.41 -3.99
CA PHE A 77 15.56 6.31 -2.56
C PHE A 77 15.88 7.67 -1.92
N LEU A 78 16.04 8.71 -2.73
CA LEU A 78 16.27 10.07 -2.24
C LEU A 78 14.93 10.78 -1.97
N HIS A 79 14.91 11.66 -0.95
CA HIS A 79 13.69 12.41 -0.61
C HIS A 79 14.00 13.87 -0.35
N GLY A 80 13.12 14.77 -0.80
CA GLY A 80 13.27 16.22 -0.70
C GLY A 80 12.95 16.80 0.69
N GLY A 81 12.63 15.96 1.69
CA GLY A 81 12.33 16.38 3.04
C GLY A 81 11.51 15.34 3.82
N PHE A 82 11.37 15.58 5.12
CA PHE A 82 10.69 14.64 6.05
C PHE A 82 9.27 14.29 5.62
N TRP A 83 8.46 15.28 5.25
CA TRP A 83 7.07 15.02 4.84
C TRP A 83 6.95 14.28 3.52
N HIS A 84 7.93 14.47 2.63
CA HIS A 84 8.01 13.71 1.37
C HIS A 84 8.32 12.23 1.64
N LEU A 85 9.31 11.94 2.49
CA LEU A 85 9.60 10.58 2.93
C LEU A 85 8.39 9.96 3.63
N LEU A 86 7.84 10.65 4.64
CA LEU A 86 6.73 10.14 5.44
C LEU A 86 5.54 9.78 4.55
N GLY A 87 5.17 10.63 3.61
CA GLY A 87 4.08 10.37 2.67
C GLY A 87 4.32 9.10 1.84
N ASN A 88 5.52 8.95 1.26
CA ASN A 88 5.86 7.78 0.47
C ASN A 88 5.82 6.49 1.31
N MET A 89 6.46 6.50 2.48
CA MET A 89 6.52 5.33 3.37
C MET A 89 5.15 4.97 3.93
N TRP A 90 4.32 5.97 4.18
CA TRP A 90 2.96 5.78 4.66
C TRP A 90 2.07 5.05 3.62
N PHE A 91 2.11 5.49 2.36
CA PHE A 91 1.38 4.82 1.29
C PHE A 91 1.95 3.43 0.99
N LEU A 92 3.27 3.30 1.01
CA LEU A 92 3.93 2.00 0.84
C LEU A 92 3.55 1.02 1.96
N TYR A 93 3.45 1.49 3.20
CA TYR A 93 3.03 0.70 4.34
C TYR A 93 1.58 0.21 4.22
N ILE A 94 0.66 1.08 3.73
CA ILE A 94 -0.78 0.74 3.64
C ILE A 94 -1.08 -0.22 2.50
N PHE A 95 -0.42 -0.08 1.35
CA PHE A 95 -0.78 -0.79 0.12
C PHE A 95 0.22 -1.88 -0.27
N GLY A 96 1.47 -1.75 0.17
CA GLY A 96 2.56 -2.60 -0.29
C GLY A 96 2.47 -4.02 0.21
N ASP A 97 2.02 -4.23 1.44
CA ASP A 97 1.90 -5.56 2.05
C ASP A 97 0.93 -6.47 1.27
N ASN A 98 -0.17 -5.93 0.77
CA ASN A 98 -1.17 -6.67 -0.01
C ASN A 98 -0.66 -7.01 -1.43
N VAL A 99 0.16 -6.14 -2.02
CA VAL A 99 0.78 -6.40 -3.33
C VAL A 99 1.90 -7.44 -3.17
N GLU A 100 2.69 -7.36 -2.08
CA GLU A 100 3.69 -8.39 -1.76
C GLU A 100 3.03 -9.74 -1.49
N ASP A 101 1.91 -9.78 -0.78
CA ASP A 101 1.13 -11.00 -0.56
C ASP A 101 0.73 -11.68 -1.88
N ARG A 102 0.35 -10.88 -2.88
CA ARG A 102 -0.05 -11.39 -4.20
C ARG A 102 1.12 -11.92 -4.99
N LEU A 103 2.21 -11.16 -5.08
CA LEU A 103 3.37 -11.47 -5.93
C LEU A 103 4.36 -12.43 -5.25
N GLY A 104 4.43 -12.40 -3.93
CA GLY A 104 5.51 -12.97 -3.13
C GLY A 104 6.74 -12.05 -3.11
N PRO A 105 7.66 -12.23 -2.12
CA PRO A 105 8.70 -11.25 -1.81
C PRO A 105 9.64 -10.95 -2.99
N VAL A 106 10.12 -11.97 -3.70
CA VAL A 106 11.08 -11.79 -4.80
C VAL A 106 10.49 -11.00 -5.98
N ARG A 107 9.28 -11.36 -6.39
CA ARG A 107 8.62 -10.65 -7.48
C ARG A 107 8.18 -9.25 -7.08
N TYR A 108 7.83 -9.05 -5.81
CA TYR A 108 7.51 -7.75 -5.30
C TYR A 108 8.72 -6.81 -5.32
N ALA A 109 9.91 -7.30 -4.96
CA ALA A 109 11.14 -6.52 -5.11
C ALA A 109 11.38 -6.08 -6.57
N ALA A 110 11.30 -7.04 -7.50
CA ALA A 110 11.41 -6.73 -8.93
C ALA A 110 10.30 -5.78 -9.40
N PHE A 111 9.07 -6.00 -8.97
CA PHE A 111 7.92 -5.16 -9.27
C PHE A 111 8.13 -3.71 -8.84
N TYR A 112 8.60 -3.49 -7.61
CA TYR A 112 8.85 -2.14 -7.08
C TYR A 112 9.92 -1.40 -7.88
N LEU A 113 11.05 -2.05 -8.14
CA LEU A 113 12.15 -1.47 -8.90
C LEU A 113 11.74 -1.18 -10.35
N LEU A 114 11.05 -2.11 -11.02
CA LEU A 114 10.55 -1.92 -12.37
C LEU A 114 9.48 -0.82 -12.46
N SER A 115 8.60 -0.72 -11.47
CA SER A 115 7.62 0.37 -11.40
C SER A 115 8.30 1.73 -11.30
N GLY A 116 9.33 1.84 -10.47
CA GLY A 116 10.13 3.05 -10.36
C GLY A 116 10.90 3.36 -11.66
N LEU A 117 11.45 2.35 -12.30
CA LEU A 117 12.13 2.50 -13.59
C LEU A 117 11.17 3.01 -14.68
N ILE A 118 9.99 2.40 -14.82
CA ILE A 118 8.96 2.86 -15.77
C ILE A 118 8.55 4.30 -15.47
N SER A 119 8.37 4.63 -14.20
CA SER A 119 8.09 6.00 -13.75
C SER A 119 9.17 6.99 -14.19
N GLY A 120 10.44 6.67 -13.94
CA GLY A 120 11.59 7.47 -14.34
C GLY A 120 11.70 7.64 -15.85
N LEU A 121 11.54 6.56 -16.60
CA LEU A 121 11.55 6.59 -18.08
C LEU A 121 10.39 7.44 -18.63
N THR A 122 9.19 7.31 -18.06
CA THR A 122 8.06 8.17 -18.44
C THR A 122 8.38 9.64 -18.21
N HIS A 123 9.02 9.95 -17.06
CA HIS A 123 9.43 11.32 -16.75
C HIS A 123 10.48 11.85 -17.74
N ILE A 124 11.48 11.05 -18.09
CA ILE A 124 12.50 11.41 -19.09
C ILE A 124 11.87 11.73 -20.44
N VAL A 125 10.97 10.85 -20.92
CA VAL A 125 10.35 11.01 -22.25
C VAL A 125 9.49 12.26 -22.32
N LEU A 126 8.72 12.55 -21.28
CA LEU A 126 7.77 13.68 -21.27
C LEU A 126 8.39 15.00 -20.79
N ASN A 127 9.61 14.98 -20.26
CA ASN A 127 10.34 16.15 -19.77
C ASN A 127 11.79 16.15 -20.26
N ALA A 128 12.03 15.75 -21.51
CA ALA A 128 13.34 15.44 -22.05
C ALA A 128 14.41 16.55 -21.84
N HIS A 129 14.02 17.81 -21.84
CA HIS A 129 14.93 18.96 -21.70
C HIS A 129 15.06 19.46 -20.25
N SER A 130 14.41 18.81 -19.28
CA SER A 130 14.47 19.24 -17.88
C SER A 130 15.86 18.97 -17.29
N THR A 131 16.45 20.03 -16.72
CA THR A 131 17.70 19.97 -15.95
C THR A 131 17.46 19.87 -14.45
N VAL A 132 16.20 19.86 -14.02
CA VAL A 132 15.81 19.76 -12.62
C VAL A 132 15.88 18.30 -12.16
N PRO A 133 16.62 18.00 -11.08
CA PRO A 133 16.66 16.64 -10.54
C PRO A 133 15.30 16.22 -9.99
N THR A 134 14.87 15.04 -10.37
CA THR A 134 13.68 14.36 -9.80
C THR A 134 14.14 13.31 -8.81
N ILE A 135 13.52 13.29 -7.63
CA ILE A 135 13.83 12.36 -6.53
C ILE A 135 12.52 11.89 -5.86
N GLY A 136 12.55 10.70 -5.31
CA GLY A 136 11.46 10.15 -4.49
C GLY A 136 11.01 8.76 -4.90
N ALA A 137 10.59 7.98 -3.92
CA ALA A 137 9.99 6.67 -4.10
C ALA A 137 8.61 6.74 -4.79
N SER A 138 8.04 7.93 -4.94
CA SER A 138 6.62 8.15 -5.26
C SER A 138 6.16 7.50 -6.56
N GLY A 139 7.05 7.39 -7.56
CA GLY A 139 6.73 6.70 -8.81
C GLY A 139 6.59 5.19 -8.64
N ALA A 140 7.48 4.54 -7.87
CA ALA A 140 7.36 3.14 -7.51
C ALA A 140 6.15 2.89 -6.59
N VAL A 141 5.91 3.77 -5.62
CA VAL A 141 4.72 3.74 -4.75
C VAL A 141 3.43 3.91 -5.57
N ALA A 142 3.43 4.78 -6.58
CA ALA A 142 2.31 4.89 -7.52
C ALA A 142 2.05 3.57 -8.24
N GLY A 143 3.11 2.83 -8.63
CA GLY A 143 3.00 1.48 -9.18
C GLY A 143 2.35 0.49 -8.20
N VAL A 144 2.74 0.53 -6.93
CA VAL A 144 2.09 -0.26 -5.87
C VAL A 144 0.61 0.09 -5.73
N MET A 145 0.26 1.38 -5.77
CA MET A 145 -1.12 1.85 -5.72
C MET A 145 -1.93 1.39 -6.95
N GLY A 146 -1.33 1.41 -8.15
CA GLY A 146 -1.94 0.90 -9.38
C GLY A 146 -2.21 -0.61 -9.32
N ALA A 147 -1.26 -1.38 -8.79
CA ALA A 147 -1.44 -2.80 -8.55
C ALA A 147 -2.56 -3.08 -7.53
N TYR A 148 -2.57 -2.35 -6.41
CA TYR A 148 -3.61 -2.48 -5.38
C TYR A 148 -5.00 -2.13 -5.93
N PHE A 149 -5.10 -1.10 -6.77
CA PHE A 149 -6.34 -0.70 -7.45
C PHE A 149 -6.96 -1.86 -8.24
N LEU A 150 -6.14 -2.67 -8.93
CA LEU A 150 -6.62 -3.86 -9.64
C LEU A 150 -6.93 -5.04 -8.73
N LEU A 151 -6.13 -5.25 -7.68
CA LEU A 151 -6.28 -6.40 -6.79
C LEU A 151 -7.50 -6.28 -5.87
N HIS A 152 -7.73 -5.08 -5.34
CA HIS A 152 -8.68 -4.85 -4.27
C HIS A 152 -9.58 -3.61 -4.50
N PRO A 153 -10.24 -3.47 -5.68
CA PRO A 153 -11.02 -2.27 -6.01
C PRO A 153 -12.15 -1.99 -5.02
N SER A 154 -12.79 -3.04 -4.53
CA SER A 154 -13.92 -2.95 -3.59
C SER A 154 -13.52 -2.94 -2.12
N SER A 155 -12.21 -3.03 -1.81
CA SER A 155 -11.74 -2.87 -0.44
C SER A 155 -12.05 -1.46 0.07
N ARG A 156 -12.02 -1.26 1.38
CA ARG A 156 -12.25 0.06 1.95
C ARG A 156 -10.98 0.58 2.61
N ILE A 157 -10.76 1.85 2.42
CA ILE A 157 -9.65 2.58 3.02
C ILE A 157 -10.26 3.46 4.11
N LEU A 158 -9.89 3.19 5.37
CA LEU A 158 -10.21 4.08 6.48
C LEU A 158 -9.43 5.37 6.27
N THR A 159 -10.14 6.45 6.04
CA THR A 159 -9.59 7.74 5.66
C THR A 159 -9.96 8.78 6.71
N LEU A 160 -8.99 9.54 7.16
CA LEU A 160 -9.19 10.73 7.98
C LEU A 160 -9.40 11.94 7.05
N ILE A 161 -10.55 12.59 7.20
CA ILE A 161 -10.86 13.88 6.59
C ILE A 161 -10.86 14.92 7.71
N PRO A 162 -9.86 15.79 7.80
CA PRO A 162 -9.87 16.87 8.77
C PRO A 162 -10.86 17.94 8.30
N ILE A 163 -11.96 18.10 9.03
CA ILE A 163 -12.92 19.18 8.82
C ILE A 163 -12.65 20.22 9.89
N ILE A 164 -11.88 21.24 9.56
CA ILE A 164 -11.37 22.26 10.48
C ILE A 164 -10.60 21.57 11.62
N ILE A 165 -11.20 21.42 12.82
CA ILE A 165 -10.60 20.78 13.98
C ILE A 165 -11.21 19.39 14.31
N ILE A 166 -12.24 18.98 13.55
CA ILE A 166 -12.96 17.73 13.81
C ILE A 166 -12.36 16.61 12.92
N PRO A 167 -11.76 15.56 13.49
CA PRO A 167 -11.28 14.41 12.74
C PRO A 167 -12.46 13.53 12.34
N TRP A 168 -12.80 13.53 11.05
CA TRP A 168 -13.85 12.67 10.52
C TRP A 168 -13.27 11.44 9.86
N PHE A 169 -13.60 10.25 10.38
CA PHE A 169 -13.13 8.97 9.87
C PHE A 169 -14.20 8.33 8.98
N VAL A 170 -13.85 8.13 7.71
CA VAL A 170 -14.74 7.56 6.69
C VAL A 170 -14.07 6.38 6.00
N GLU A 171 -14.84 5.34 5.72
CA GLU A 171 -14.38 4.22 4.91
C GLU A 171 -14.71 4.49 3.44
N ILE A 172 -13.70 4.80 2.64
CA ILE A 172 -13.81 5.11 1.21
C ILE A 172 -13.44 3.85 0.41
N PRO A 173 -14.21 3.44 -0.61
CA PRO A 173 -13.82 2.36 -1.51
C PRO A 173 -12.48 2.68 -2.20
N ALA A 174 -11.62 1.65 -2.32
CA ALA A 174 -10.27 1.83 -2.88
C ALA A 174 -10.30 2.39 -4.31
N TYR A 175 -11.24 1.92 -5.15
CA TYR A 175 -11.38 2.44 -6.52
C TYR A 175 -11.65 3.94 -6.56
N PHE A 176 -12.44 4.46 -5.60
CA PHE A 176 -12.72 5.90 -5.52
C PHE A 176 -11.51 6.68 -4.99
N PHE A 177 -10.90 6.22 -3.90
CA PHE A 177 -9.76 6.89 -3.29
C PHE A 177 -8.56 6.97 -4.26
N LEU A 178 -8.17 5.82 -4.83
CA LEU A 178 -7.03 5.74 -5.76
C LEU A 178 -7.35 6.32 -7.13
N GLY A 179 -8.59 6.17 -7.60
CA GLY A 179 -9.05 6.78 -8.85
C GLY A 179 -9.06 8.31 -8.78
N LEU A 180 -9.53 8.89 -7.67
CA LEU A 180 -9.47 10.33 -7.45
C LEU A 180 -8.01 10.81 -7.34
N TRP A 181 -7.16 10.08 -6.62
CA TRP A 181 -5.73 10.39 -6.56
C TRP A 181 -5.10 10.41 -7.95
N PHE A 182 -5.37 9.41 -8.78
CA PHE A 182 -4.87 9.31 -10.15
C PHE A 182 -5.41 10.44 -11.05
N LEU A 183 -6.70 10.76 -10.95
CA LEU A 183 -7.30 11.87 -11.68
C LEU A 183 -6.63 13.20 -11.34
N LEU A 184 -6.32 13.44 -10.05
CA LEU A 184 -5.59 14.63 -9.63
C LEU A 184 -4.17 14.67 -10.22
N GLN A 185 -3.49 13.51 -10.39
CA GLN A 185 -2.20 13.47 -11.09
C GLN A 185 -2.36 13.94 -12.55
N LEU A 186 -3.38 13.44 -13.27
CA LEU A 186 -3.64 13.83 -14.66
C LEU A 186 -3.96 15.33 -14.79
N LEU A 187 -4.83 15.85 -13.96
CA LEU A 187 -5.20 17.27 -13.98
C LEU A 187 -3.99 18.17 -13.70
N ASN A 188 -3.17 17.83 -12.70
CA ASN A 188 -1.99 18.61 -12.39
C ASN A 188 -0.89 18.49 -13.48
N ALA A 189 -0.71 17.31 -14.06
CA ALA A 189 0.21 17.11 -15.16
C ALA A 189 -0.16 17.95 -16.39
N SER A 190 -1.47 18.05 -16.69
CA SER A 190 -1.99 18.84 -17.81
C SER A 190 -1.94 20.35 -17.56
N ALA A 191 -2.20 20.79 -16.32
CA ALA A 191 -2.25 22.21 -15.97
C ALA A 191 -0.87 22.87 -15.83
N ARG A 192 0.18 22.09 -15.54
CA ARG A 192 1.53 22.60 -15.22
C ARG A 192 2.60 22.17 -16.24
N SER A 193 2.22 21.91 -17.46
CA SER A 193 3.15 21.66 -18.55
C SER A 193 4.07 22.87 -18.75
N GLY A 194 5.33 22.78 -18.32
CA GLY A 194 6.34 23.81 -18.48
C GLY A 194 6.77 24.59 -17.24
N ALA A 195 6.17 24.36 -16.07
CA ALA A 195 6.64 25.02 -14.83
C ALA A 195 7.94 24.35 -14.34
N ALA A 196 9.00 25.14 -14.25
CA ALA A 196 10.27 24.70 -13.70
C ALA A 196 10.13 24.43 -12.19
N GLY A 197 10.34 23.18 -11.79
CA GLY A 197 10.34 22.72 -10.39
C GLY A 197 8.98 22.30 -9.86
N GLY A 198 8.96 21.19 -9.13
CA GLY A 198 7.76 20.70 -8.47
C GLY A 198 7.61 19.18 -8.52
N ILE A 199 6.38 18.73 -8.32
CA ILE A 199 6.04 17.30 -8.29
C ILE A 199 6.08 16.72 -9.71
N ALA A 200 6.73 15.58 -9.88
CA ALA A 200 6.86 14.87 -11.16
C ALA A 200 5.56 14.08 -11.50
N TRP A 201 4.49 14.79 -11.83
CA TRP A 201 3.17 14.20 -12.05
C TRP A 201 3.16 13.08 -13.10
N TRP A 202 3.90 13.26 -14.21
CA TRP A 202 4.03 12.25 -15.24
C TRP A 202 4.74 10.99 -14.77
N ALA A 203 5.70 11.11 -13.86
CA ALA A 203 6.33 9.97 -13.22
C ALA A 203 5.32 9.14 -12.41
N HIS A 204 4.42 9.80 -11.69
CA HIS A 204 3.35 9.13 -10.93
C HIS A 204 2.38 8.40 -11.86
N ILE A 205 1.96 9.03 -12.95
CA ILE A 205 1.06 8.43 -13.94
C ILE A 205 1.71 7.21 -14.57
N GLY A 206 2.97 7.34 -15.03
CA GLY A 206 3.74 6.24 -15.60
C GLY A 206 3.92 5.08 -14.62
N GLY A 207 4.26 5.39 -13.36
CA GLY A 207 4.38 4.40 -12.30
C GLY A 207 3.06 3.65 -12.04
N PHE A 208 1.96 4.37 -11.89
CA PHE A 208 0.63 3.79 -11.62
C PHE A 208 0.18 2.84 -12.72
N VAL A 209 0.22 3.29 -13.97
CA VAL A 209 -0.17 2.46 -15.14
C VAL A 209 0.82 1.32 -15.34
N GLY A 210 2.14 1.60 -15.23
CA GLY A 210 3.18 0.59 -15.31
C GLY A 210 3.02 -0.50 -14.26
N GLY A 211 2.67 -0.13 -13.02
CA GLY A 211 2.38 -1.07 -11.94
C GLY A 211 1.18 -1.97 -12.24
N MET A 212 0.10 -1.44 -12.83
CA MET A 212 -1.04 -2.24 -13.28
C MET A 212 -0.63 -3.30 -14.31
N ILE A 213 0.21 -2.94 -15.26
CA ILE A 213 0.73 -3.84 -16.30
C ILE A 213 1.66 -4.89 -15.67
N LEU A 214 2.63 -4.46 -14.88
CA LEU A 214 3.60 -5.33 -14.22
C LEU A 214 2.95 -6.35 -13.30
N LEU A 215 1.89 -5.96 -12.58
CA LEU A 215 1.13 -6.89 -11.75
C LEU A 215 0.61 -8.07 -12.57
N LYS A 216 0.03 -7.81 -13.75
CA LYS A 216 -0.48 -8.86 -14.63
C LYS A 216 0.65 -9.74 -15.16
N LEU A 217 1.74 -9.13 -15.62
CA LEU A 217 2.88 -9.86 -16.18
C LEU A 217 3.57 -10.74 -15.14
N LEU A 218 3.97 -10.17 -14.01
CA LEU A 218 4.67 -10.90 -12.94
C LEU A 218 3.74 -11.88 -12.21
N GLY A 219 2.45 -11.55 -12.12
CA GLY A 219 1.44 -12.42 -11.52
C GLY A 219 1.10 -13.66 -12.35
N ALA A 220 1.31 -13.61 -13.67
CA ALA A 220 1.12 -14.74 -14.59
C ALA A 220 2.32 -15.72 -14.59
N MET A 221 3.50 -15.29 -14.15
CA MET A 221 4.68 -16.13 -14.11
C MET A 221 4.53 -17.27 -13.06
N PRO A 222 4.99 -18.51 -13.34
CA PRO A 222 4.98 -19.58 -12.37
C PRO A 222 5.92 -19.27 -11.19
N ALA A 223 5.53 -19.66 -9.97
CA ALA A 223 6.38 -19.50 -8.79
C ALA A 223 7.61 -20.40 -8.91
N THR A 224 8.81 -19.83 -8.80
CA THR A 224 10.05 -20.61 -8.69
C THR A 224 10.14 -21.26 -7.31
N GLY A 225 10.89 -22.36 -7.18
CA GLY A 225 11.06 -23.06 -5.91
C GLY A 225 11.55 -22.15 -4.77
N PHE A 226 12.50 -21.24 -5.09
CA PHE A 226 13.01 -20.26 -4.12
C PHE A 226 11.94 -19.25 -3.67
N SER A 227 11.17 -18.69 -4.60
CA SER A 227 10.10 -17.75 -4.26
C SER A 227 8.94 -18.41 -3.49
N ALA A 228 8.64 -19.67 -3.80
CA ALA A 228 7.67 -20.48 -3.06
C ALA A 228 8.15 -20.79 -1.64
N GLY A 229 9.43 -21.12 -1.47
CA GLY A 229 10.06 -21.34 -0.17
C GLY A 229 10.01 -20.11 0.73
N LEU A 230 10.39 -18.94 0.21
CA LEU A 230 10.31 -17.66 0.93
C LEU A 230 8.86 -17.31 1.30
N ARG A 231 7.91 -17.51 0.39
CA ARG A 231 6.49 -17.25 0.69
C ARG A 231 5.98 -18.15 1.81
N LYS A 232 6.40 -19.40 1.85
CA LYS A 232 6.07 -20.31 2.97
C LYS A 232 6.71 -19.87 4.27
N ALA A 233 7.96 -19.41 4.24
CA ALA A 233 8.68 -18.93 5.42
C ALA A 233 8.10 -17.64 6.00
N THR A 234 7.57 -16.76 5.15
CA THR A 234 6.94 -15.48 5.56
C THR A 234 5.47 -15.61 5.93
N ALA A 235 4.84 -16.80 5.75
CA ALA A 235 3.44 -17.02 6.09
C ALA A 235 3.18 -16.71 7.56
N ARG A 236 2.16 -15.89 7.84
CA ARG A 236 1.77 -15.55 9.20
C ARG A 236 1.14 -16.77 9.89
N LYS A 237 1.67 -17.15 11.04
CA LYS A 237 1.10 -18.22 11.86
C LYS A 237 -0.23 -17.81 12.50
N THR A 238 -0.44 -16.50 12.69
CA THR A 238 -1.64 -15.95 13.30
C THR A 238 -2.24 -14.86 12.42
N THR A 239 -3.57 -14.80 12.35
CA THR A 239 -4.28 -13.72 11.68
C THR A 239 -4.40 -12.49 12.61
N HIS A 240 -4.82 -11.32 12.05
CA HIS A 240 -4.94 -10.11 12.86
C HIS A 240 -5.83 -10.32 14.08
N ARG A 241 -5.36 -9.86 15.25
CA ARG A 241 -6.11 -9.93 16.51
C ARG A 241 -7.39 -9.11 16.44
N PHE A 242 -7.37 -8.01 15.70
CA PHE A 242 -8.50 -7.11 15.51
C PHE A 242 -9.08 -7.30 14.11
N GLN A 243 -10.36 -7.67 14.02
CA GLN A 243 -11.05 -7.89 12.75
C GLN A 243 -12.34 -7.07 12.68
N VAL A 244 -12.53 -6.39 11.58
CA VAL A 244 -13.81 -5.74 11.25
C VAL A 244 -14.62 -6.72 10.45
N VAL A 245 -15.68 -7.26 11.02
CA VAL A 245 -16.58 -8.18 10.33
C VAL A 245 -17.81 -7.44 9.83
N ARG A 246 -18.28 -7.83 8.67
CA ARG A 246 -19.48 -7.25 8.04
C ARG A 246 -20.61 -8.25 8.08
N PRO A 247 -21.83 -7.81 8.36
CA PRO A 247 -23.00 -8.65 8.22
C PRO A 247 -23.13 -9.17 6.78
N THR A 248 -23.29 -10.48 6.64
CA THR A 248 -23.30 -11.17 5.34
C THR A 248 -24.66 -11.12 4.64
N ALA A 249 -25.74 -10.78 5.35
CA ALA A 249 -27.09 -10.62 4.79
C ALA A 249 -27.89 -9.62 5.60
N ALA A 250 -28.83 -8.93 4.95
CA ALA A 250 -29.95 -8.26 5.59
C ALA A 250 -30.93 -9.35 6.04
N ALA A 251 -30.62 -10.03 7.14
CA ALA A 251 -31.54 -11.00 7.71
C ALA A 251 -32.81 -10.27 8.20
N ARG A 252 -33.98 -10.78 7.88
CA ARG A 252 -35.26 -10.36 8.45
C ARG A 252 -35.35 -10.61 9.96
N ASN A 253 -34.38 -11.34 10.51
CA ASN A 253 -34.28 -11.72 11.92
C ASN A 253 -33.30 -10.80 12.68
N ALA A 254 -33.44 -10.75 14.01
CA ALA A 254 -32.58 -10.02 14.92
C ALA A 254 -31.10 -10.47 14.91
N ASP A 255 -30.80 -11.64 14.36
CA ASP A 255 -29.46 -12.20 14.32
C ASP A 255 -28.56 -11.52 13.29
N ILE A 256 -27.30 -11.34 13.65
CA ILE A 256 -26.26 -10.82 12.76
C ILE A 256 -25.37 -11.99 12.34
N HIS A 257 -25.33 -12.27 11.04
CA HIS A 257 -24.42 -13.26 10.47
C HIS A 257 -23.19 -12.55 9.89
N ALA A 258 -21.99 -13.00 10.29
CA ALA A 258 -20.73 -12.45 9.82
C ALA A 258 -19.65 -13.56 9.76
N THR A 259 -18.49 -13.23 9.21
CA THR A 259 -17.38 -14.17 9.05
C THR A 259 -16.18 -13.73 9.89
N ILE A 260 -15.56 -14.67 10.60
CA ILE A 260 -14.29 -14.48 11.29
C ILE A 260 -13.21 -15.34 10.62
N THR A 261 -12.03 -14.75 10.39
CA THR A 261 -10.90 -15.45 9.76
C THR A 261 -9.87 -15.84 10.81
N ILE A 262 -9.43 -17.09 10.79
CA ILE A 262 -8.34 -17.60 11.61
C ILE A 262 -7.33 -18.37 10.74
N SER A 263 -6.08 -18.49 11.20
CA SER A 263 -5.08 -19.32 10.53
C SER A 263 -5.24 -20.80 10.92
N PRO A 264 -4.66 -21.76 10.14
CA PRO A 264 -4.62 -23.16 10.53
C PRO A 264 -3.99 -23.39 11.91
N TYR A 265 -2.95 -22.60 12.23
CA TYR A 265 -2.32 -22.66 13.54
C TYR A 265 -3.28 -22.23 14.66
N GLU A 266 -3.98 -21.10 14.47
CA GLU A 266 -4.99 -20.63 15.44
C GLU A 266 -6.18 -21.56 15.58
N ALA A 267 -6.55 -22.26 14.51
CA ALA A 267 -7.58 -23.29 14.56
C ALA A 267 -7.17 -24.48 15.47
N LEU A 268 -5.89 -24.86 15.44
CA LEU A 268 -5.36 -25.95 16.27
C LEU A 268 -5.23 -25.57 17.74
N VAL A 269 -4.62 -24.40 18.02
CA VAL A 269 -4.26 -24.01 19.40
C VAL A 269 -5.31 -23.14 20.09
N GLY A 270 -6.31 -22.68 19.34
CA GLY A 270 -7.27 -21.68 19.79
C GLY A 270 -6.68 -20.26 19.76
N THR A 271 -7.55 -19.27 19.80
CA THR A 271 -7.13 -17.85 19.77
C THR A 271 -8.19 -16.93 20.36
N ARG A 272 -7.78 -15.69 20.66
CA ARG A 272 -8.70 -14.61 21.08
C ARG A 272 -8.65 -13.48 20.06
N LYS A 273 -9.81 -13.13 19.51
CA LYS A 273 -9.96 -12.05 18.54
C LYS A 273 -10.80 -10.91 19.11
N LEU A 274 -10.53 -9.72 18.66
CA LEU A 274 -11.38 -8.55 18.85
C LEU A 274 -12.13 -8.33 17.54
N VAL A 275 -13.45 -8.48 17.57
CA VAL A 275 -14.30 -8.39 16.39
C VAL A 275 -15.16 -7.15 16.50
N THR A 276 -15.04 -6.26 15.51
CA THR A 276 -15.90 -5.07 15.43
C THR A 276 -17.03 -5.35 14.46
N VAL A 277 -18.26 -5.17 14.94
CA VAL A 277 -19.48 -5.31 14.15
C VAL A 277 -20.12 -3.92 14.01
N PRO A 278 -20.44 -3.46 12.78
CA PRO A 278 -21.23 -2.26 12.57
C PRO A 278 -22.64 -2.43 13.13
N HIS A 279 -23.10 -1.49 13.94
CA HIS A 279 -24.42 -1.48 14.54
C HIS A 279 -25.07 -0.10 14.33
N GLY A 280 -25.75 0.09 13.21
CA GLY A 280 -26.20 1.42 12.78
C GLY A 280 -25.02 2.37 12.58
N LEU A 281 -25.09 3.54 13.19
CA LEU A 281 -24.01 4.55 13.19
C LEU A 281 -22.87 4.25 14.20
N GLN A 282 -23.08 3.29 15.11
CA GLN A 282 -22.10 2.91 16.12
C GLN A 282 -21.36 1.62 15.75
N ARG A 283 -20.18 1.45 16.31
CA ARG A 283 -19.37 0.23 16.19
C ARG A 283 -19.24 -0.40 17.57
N ARG A 284 -19.55 -1.69 17.65
CA ARG A 284 -19.35 -2.46 18.89
C ARG A 284 -18.19 -3.41 18.70
N VAL A 285 -17.31 -3.48 19.70
CA VAL A 285 -16.16 -4.39 19.74
C VAL A 285 -16.46 -5.54 20.69
N PHE A 286 -16.35 -6.77 20.19
CA PHE A 286 -16.55 -7.99 20.95
C PHE A 286 -15.25 -8.77 21.09
N ARG A 287 -14.98 -9.28 22.26
CA ARG A 287 -13.92 -10.27 22.46
C ARG A 287 -14.50 -11.66 22.14
N VAL A 288 -13.96 -12.29 21.10
CA VAL A 288 -14.36 -13.61 20.64
C VAL A 288 -13.28 -14.61 21.01
N ASN A 289 -13.66 -15.63 21.76
CA ASN A 289 -12.78 -16.75 22.09
C ASN A 289 -13.01 -17.88 21.09
N VAL A 290 -11.99 -18.21 20.31
CA VAL A 290 -12.00 -19.34 19.36
C VAL A 290 -11.35 -20.53 20.06
N PRO A 291 -12.09 -21.59 20.37
CA PRO A 291 -11.52 -22.76 21.04
C PRO A 291 -10.53 -23.53 20.14
N PRO A 292 -9.60 -24.27 20.72
CA PRO A 292 -8.73 -25.16 19.96
C PRO A 292 -9.52 -26.25 19.23
N GLY A 293 -9.01 -26.73 18.10
CA GLY A 293 -9.67 -27.74 17.26
C GLY A 293 -10.84 -27.19 16.44
N MET A 294 -10.85 -25.88 16.16
CA MET A 294 -11.90 -25.26 15.36
C MET A 294 -11.79 -25.62 13.88
N GLU A 295 -12.89 -26.03 13.27
CA GLU A 295 -12.97 -26.39 11.86
C GLU A 295 -13.57 -25.27 11.01
N ALA A 296 -13.19 -25.23 9.71
CA ALA A 296 -13.77 -24.31 8.77
C ALA A 296 -15.28 -24.54 8.61
N GLY A 297 -16.04 -23.43 8.54
CA GLY A 297 -17.50 -23.47 8.39
C GLY A 297 -18.27 -23.56 9.71
N LYS A 298 -17.67 -23.96 10.83
CA LYS A 298 -18.33 -23.88 12.15
C LYS A 298 -18.70 -22.46 12.51
N VAL A 299 -19.75 -22.30 13.32
CA VAL A 299 -20.31 -21.00 13.71
C VAL A 299 -20.12 -20.79 15.21
N LEU A 300 -19.49 -19.69 15.56
CA LEU A 300 -19.40 -19.19 16.93
C LEU A 300 -20.60 -18.28 17.21
N ARG A 301 -21.39 -18.63 18.22
CA ARG A 301 -22.59 -17.89 18.63
C ARG A 301 -22.28 -17.02 19.84
N LEU A 302 -22.45 -15.71 19.70
CA LEU A 302 -22.41 -14.76 20.81
C LEU A 302 -23.85 -14.32 21.13
N ARG A 303 -24.38 -14.87 22.21
CA ARG A 303 -25.78 -14.65 22.62
C ARG A 303 -26.04 -13.17 22.95
N GLY A 304 -27.19 -12.66 22.51
CA GLY A 304 -27.66 -11.30 22.80
C GLY A 304 -26.80 -10.19 22.17
N GLN A 305 -25.92 -10.50 21.20
CA GLN A 305 -25.05 -9.53 20.54
C GLN A 305 -25.50 -9.18 19.10
N GLY A 306 -26.71 -9.59 18.73
CA GLY A 306 -27.36 -9.23 17.47
C GLY A 306 -28.03 -7.86 17.49
N ARG A 307 -28.99 -7.64 16.58
CA ARG A 307 -29.80 -6.42 16.49
C ARG A 307 -30.89 -6.43 17.58
N SER A 308 -31.26 -5.26 18.06
CA SER A 308 -32.46 -5.07 18.86
C SER A 308 -33.63 -4.81 17.92
N LEU A 309 -34.69 -5.61 17.98
CA LEU A 309 -35.95 -5.38 17.28
C LEU A 309 -36.95 -4.67 18.17
N GLU A 310 -36.95 -5.01 19.49
CA GLU A 310 -37.81 -4.41 20.49
C GLU A 310 -37.02 -4.18 21.79
N PRO A 311 -37.49 -3.29 22.69
CA PRO A 311 -36.88 -3.11 24.01
C PRO A 311 -36.85 -4.44 24.78
N GLY A 312 -35.64 -4.96 25.03
CA GLY A 312 -35.43 -6.22 25.78
C GLY A 312 -35.19 -7.47 24.92
N GLN A 313 -35.52 -7.48 23.62
CA GLN A 313 -35.22 -8.61 22.73
C GLN A 313 -34.03 -8.28 21.80
N ARG A 314 -32.93 -9.00 21.99
CA ARG A 314 -31.77 -8.95 21.12
C ARG A 314 -31.49 -10.29 20.49
N GLY A 315 -31.21 -10.28 19.18
CA GLY A 315 -30.71 -11.46 18.49
C GLY A 315 -29.28 -11.80 18.87
N ASP A 316 -28.71 -12.76 18.20
CA ASP A 316 -27.36 -13.26 18.41
C ASP A 316 -26.40 -12.80 17.30
N LEU A 317 -25.11 -12.77 17.61
CA LEU A 317 -24.08 -12.62 16.62
C LEU A 317 -23.52 -14.00 16.25
N MET A 318 -23.71 -14.40 15.00
CA MET A 318 -23.31 -15.68 14.43
C MET A 318 -22.06 -15.47 13.56
N LEU A 319 -20.90 -15.93 14.03
CA LEU A 319 -19.61 -15.78 13.34
C LEU A 319 -19.21 -17.10 12.69
N LYS A 320 -19.34 -17.19 11.37
CA LYS A 320 -18.85 -18.34 10.59
C LYS A 320 -17.33 -18.30 10.53
N VAL A 321 -16.68 -19.38 10.93
CA VAL A 321 -15.22 -19.51 10.92
C VAL A 321 -14.73 -19.86 9.53
N VAL A 322 -13.76 -19.09 9.04
CA VAL A 322 -12.99 -19.35 7.80
C VAL A 322 -11.53 -19.51 8.18
N ILE A 323 -10.92 -20.60 7.73
CA ILE A 323 -9.49 -20.88 7.90
C ILE A 323 -8.77 -20.50 6.62
N GLN A 324 -7.79 -19.57 6.72
CA GLN A 324 -7.03 -19.04 5.57
C GLN A 324 -5.53 -19.12 5.83
#